data_98f64982312870d968ab4c248025bae6
#
_entry.id   98f64982312870d968ab4c248025bae6
#
_cell.length_a   1.000
_cell.length_b   1.000
_cell.length_c   1.000
_cell.angle_alpha   90.00
_cell.angle_beta   90.00
_cell.angle_gamma   90.00
#
_symmetry.space_group_name_H-M   'P 1'
#
loop_
_entity.id
_entity.type
_entity.pdbx_description
1 polymer ?
#
loop_
_entity_poly.entity_id
_entity_poly.type
_entity_poly.pdbx_seq_one_letter_code
_entity_poly.pdbx_strand_id
1 'polypeptide(L)'
;MAKRKTRRRRKSNTMNKKYILLLAGLIIFLVNFFGEKFGEIQNKSLPEKTYKVLYVSDGDTLTVDDGGSKRKLRLYGIDAPEKTQTYGLESKEFLLNKIRDKNIEVTFISKDRYGRDISVIYLENENINELMVREGYAWWYKEYAKDDFIYGEYEKKAREKKKGLWSKSNPVPPWEYRKNKKTKK
;
A
#
# COMPACT_ATOMS: atom_id res chain seq x y z
N MET A 1 17.01 51.19 -56.14
CA MET A 1 16.32 50.98 -54.82
C MET A 1 16.95 49.83 -54.07
N ALA A 2 17.73 50.07 -53.02
CA ALA A 2 18.47 49.05 -52.28
C ALA A 2 17.73 48.71 -51.01
N LYS A 3 17.33 47.42 -50.82
CA LYS A 3 16.67 46.92 -49.62
C LYS A 3 17.69 46.68 -48.50
N ARG A 4 17.62 47.45 -47.41
CA ARG A 4 18.37 47.26 -46.17
C ARG A 4 17.87 46.01 -45.44
N LYS A 5 18.68 44.94 -45.28
CA LYS A 5 18.44 43.77 -44.43
C LYS A 5 18.76 44.15 -42.98
N THR A 6 17.76 44.22 -42.12
CA THR A 6 17.93 44.37 -40.68
C THR A 6 18.34 43.05 -40.03
N ARG A 7 19.55 43.00 -39.52
CA ARG A 7 20.12 41.85 -38.78
C ARG A 7 19.63 41.86 -37.34
N ARG A 8 18.63 41.03 -37.03
CA ARG A 8 18.16 40.81 -35.65
C ARG A 8 19.27 40.14 -34.83
N ARG A 9 19.89 40.89 -33.89
CA ARG A 9 20.81 40.34 -32.87
C ARG A 9 20.03 39.42 -31.94
N ARG A 10 20.31 38.10 -31.95
CA ARG A 10 19.89 37.13 -30.91
C ARG A 10 20.63 37.49 -29.64
N LYS A 11 19.93 37.98 -28.60
CA LYS A 11 20.47 38.08 -27.24
C LYS A 11 20.70 36.66 -26.73
N SER A 12 21.97 36.28 -26.51
CA SER A 12 22.30 35.04 -25.79
C SER A 12 21.98 35.29 -24.31
N ASN A 13 21.02 34.55 -23.79
CA ASN A 13 20.65 34.58 -22.37
C ASN A 13 21.66 33.70 -21.63
N THR A 14 22.89 34.21 -21.38
CA THR A 14 23.89 33.54 -20.54
C THR A 14 23.46 33.68 -19.08
N MET A 15 23.01 32.56 -18.47
CA MET A 15 22.68 32.50 -17.08
C MET A 15 23.90 32.88 -16.22
N ASN A 16 23.71 33.76 -15.25
CA ASN A 16 24.77 34.27 -14.38
C ASN A 16 25.43 33.10 -13.62
N LYS A 17 26.76 33.02 -13.60
CA LYS A 17 27.54 31.95 -12.93
C LYS A 17 27.12 31.73 -11.46
N LYS A 18 26.67 32.80 -10.74
CA LYS A 18 26.15 32.70 -9.38
C LYS A 18 24.86 31.85 -9.28
N TYR A 19 23.95 31.97 -10.25
CA TYR A 19 22.71 31.16 -10.28
C TYR A 19 23.00 29.71 -10.66
N ILE A 20 24.00 29.43 -11.49
CA ILE A 20 24.42 28.08 -11.82
C ILE A 20 24.99 27.37 -10.57
N LEU A 21 25.82 28.05 -9.79
CA LEU A 21 26.38 27.52 -8.54
C LEU A 21 25.31 27.30 -7.47
N LEU A 22 24.33 28.21 -7.34
CA LEU A 22 23.21 28.04 -6.41
C LEU A 22 22.28 26.86 -6.80
N LEU A 23 22.00 26.70 -8.10
CA LEU A 23 21.25 25.56 -8.60
C LEU A 23 21.99 24.23 -8.40
N ALA A 24 23.30 24.19 -8.65
CA ALA A 24 24.13 23.02 -8.40
C ALA A 24 24.15 22.64 -6.91
N GLY A 25 24.29 23.61 -6.01
CA GLY A 25 24.23 23.40 -4.57
C GLY A 25 22.86 22.88 -4.10
N LEU A 26 21.77 23.42 -4.65
CA LEU A 26 20.41 22.96 -4.35
C LEU A 26 20.17 21.51 -4.84
N ILE A 27 20.66 21.17 -6.03
CA ILE A 27 20.55 19.81 -6.58
C ILE A 27 21.33 18.82 -5.72
N ILE A 28 22.56 19.15 -5.31
CA ILE A 28 23.38 18.31 -4.43
C ILE A 28 22.70 18.14 -3.07
N PHE A 29 22.14 19.20 -2.50
CA PHE A 29 21.36 19.12 -1.24
C PHE A 29 20.14 18.22 -1.38
N LEU A 30 19.37 18.36 -2.46
CA LEU A 30 18.19 17.53 -2.72
C LEU A 30 18.57 16.06 -2.95
N VAL A 31 19.64 15.77 -3.69
CA VAL A 31 20.12 14.41 -3.92
C VAL A 31 20.57 13.76 -2.61
N ASN A 32 21.29 14.47 -1.76
CA ASN A 32 21.70 13.95 -0.44
C ASN A 32 20.49 13.78 0.50
N PHE A 33 19.62 14.78 0.59
CA PHE A 33 18.43 14.75 1.46
C PHE A 33 17.43 13.66 1.04
N PHE A 34 17.18 13.49 -0.26
CA PHE A 34 16.33 12.42 -0.78
C PHE A 34 17.06 11.07 -0.83
N GLY A 35 18.38 11.05 -1.05
CA GLY A 35 19.18 9.82 -1.05
C GLY A 35 19.21 9.15 0.32
N GLU A 36 19.36 9.91 1.42
CA GLU A 36 19.28 9.37 2.78
C GLU A 36 17.88 8.82 3.09
N LYS A 37 16.81 9.53 2.74
CA LYS A 37 15.44 9.03 2.92
C LYS A 37 15.12 7.81 2.06
N PHE A 38 15.63 7.74 0.83
CA PHE A 38 15.49 6.54 -0.01
C PHE A 38 16.34 5.38 0.50
N GLY A 39 17.49 5.62 1.12
CA GLY A 39 18.33 4.60 1.76
C GLY A 39 17.67 3.97 2.99
N GLU A 40 16.98 4.74 3.81
CA GLU A 40 16.21 4.22 4.97
C GLU A 40 15.03 3.34 4.57
N ILE A 41 14.37 3.64 3.43
CA ILE A 41 13.26 2.82 2.91
C ILE A 41 13.75 1.45 2.41
N GLN A 42 15.00 1.34 1.94
CA GLN A 42 15.59 0.11 1.42
C GLN A 42 16.11 -0.83 2.51
N ASN A 43 16.29 -0.35 3.76
CA ASN A 43 16.95 -1.11 4.82
C ASN A 43 15.98 -1.72 5.85
N LYS A 44 14.69 -1.86 5.50
CA LYS A 44 13.79 -2.70 6.27
C LYS A 44 14.15 -4.15 5.94
N SER A 45 14.95 -4.78 6.81
CA SER A 45 15.30 -6.20 6.69
C SER A 45 14.01 -7.00 6.46
N LEU A 46 13.92 -7.65 5.30
CA LEU A 46 12.84 -8.58 5.00
C LEU A 46 12.85 -9.69 6.05
N PRO A 47 11.70 -10.21 6.45
CA PRO A 47 11.64 -11.30 7.41
C PRO A 47 12.39 -12.54 6.88
N GLU A 48 13.28 -13.09 7.69
CA GLU A 48 14.14 -14.21 7.30
C GLU A 48 13.37 -15.53 7.07
N LYS A 49 12.13 -15.62 7.56
CA LYS A 49 11.34 -16.86 7.53
C LYS A 49 10.14 -16.75 6.58
N THR A 50 10.03 -17.71 5.68
CA THR A 50 8.86 -17.87 4.81
C THR A 50 7.88 -18.90 5.37
N TYR A 51 6.60 -18.71 5.06
CA TYR A 51 5.50 -19.55 5.50
C TYR A 51 4.66 -20.02 4.33
N LYS A 52 4.35 -21.30 4.27
CA LYS A 52 3.44 -21.86 3.25
C LYS A 52 2.00 -21.44 3.56
N VAL A 53 1.32 -20.89 2.59
CA VAL A 53 -0.12 -20.56 2.72
C VAL A 53 -0.93 -21.84 2.67
N LEU A 54 -1.77 -22.08 3.68
CA LEU A 54 -2.68 -23.23 3.76
C LEU A 54 -4.06 -22.87 3.20
N TYR A 55 -4.65 -21.77 3.65
CA TYR A 55 -5.93 -21.27 3.14
C TYR A 55 -6.17 -19.81 3.51
N VAL A 56 -7.02 -19.14 2.74
CA VAL A 56 -7.50 -17.77 2.96
C VAL A 56 -8.94 -17.85 3.47
N SER A 57 -9.21 -17.25 4.64
CA SER A 57 -10.55 -17.23 5.24
C SER A 57 -11.44 -16.15 4.63
N ASP A 58 -10.89 -14.92 4.54
CA ASP A 58 -11.50 -13.71 3.97
C ASP A 58 -10.41 -12.79 3.41
N GLY A 59 -10.77 -11.59 2.99
CA GLY A 59 -9.83 -10.67 2.32
C GLY A 59 -8.70 -10.11 3.19
N ASP A 60 -8.68 -10.40 4.50
CA ASP A 60 -7.63 -9.93 5.42
C ASP A 60 -7.21 -10.98 6.46
N THR A 61 -7.69 -12.21 6.32
CA THR A 61 -7.40 -13.29 7.26
C THR A 61 -7.02 -14.56 6.51
N LEU A 62 -5.86 -15.12 6.85
CA LEU A 62 -5.35 -16.37 6.27
C LEU A 62 -4.73 -17.26 7.33
N THR A 63 -4.45 -18.49 6.95
CA THR A 63 -3.73 -19.47 7.79
C THR A 63 -2.53 -19.99 7.03
N VAL A 64 -1.40 -20.04 7.72
CA VAL A 64 -0.12 -20.54 7.22
C VAL A 64 0.34 -21.77 8.01
N ASP A 65 1.26 -22.52 7.41
CA ASP A 65 2.00 -23.58 8.08
C ASP A 65 3.22 -22.99 8.80
N ASP A 66 3.35 -23.26 10.09
CA ASP A 66 4.50 -22.91 10.92
C ASP A 66 5.16 -24.17 11.45
N GLY A 67 5.84 -24.90 10.55
CA GLY A 67 6.56 -26.13 10.91
C GLY A 67 5.65 -27.26 11.38
N GLY A 68 4.51 -27.47 10.70
CA GLY A 68 3.51 -28.48 11.04
C GLY A 68 2.38 -28.01 11.95
N SER A 69 2.47 -26.78 12.48
CA SER A 69 1.37 -26.13 13.23
C SER A 69 0.66 -25.09 12.35
N LYS A 70 -0.64 -24.94 12.60
CA LYS A 70 -1.45 -23.94 11.89
C LYS A 70 -1.39 -22.60 12.61
N ARG A 71 -1.01 -21.54 11.91
CA ARG A 71 -0.96 -20.18 12.44
C ARG A 71 -1.92 -19.27 11.68
N LYS A 72 -2.84 -18.63 12.42
CA LYS A 72 -3.84 -17.74 11.82
C LYS A 72 -3.35 -16.30 11.85
N LEU A 73 -3.25 -15.69 10.68
CA LEU A 73 -2.80 -14.32 10.49
C LEU A 73 -3.99 -13.41 10.20
N ARG A 74 -3.95 -12.19 10.75
CA ARG A 74 -4.82 -11.06 10.43
C ARG A 74 -3.96 -9.93 9.87
N LEU A 75 -4.24 -9.51 8.66
CA LEU A 75 -3.45 -8.47 8.00
C LEU A 75 -3.58 -7.15 8.75
N TYR A 76 -2.43 -6.59 9.11
CA TYR A 76 -2.31 -5.33 9.83
C TYR A 76 -2.77 -4.15 8.98
N GLY A 77 -3.41 -3.17 9.63
CA GLY A 77 -3.71 -1.85 9.06
C GLY A 77 -4.85 -1.82 8.06
N ILE A 78 -5.44 -2.97 7.70
CA ILE A 78 -6.52 -3.05 6.72
C ILE A 78 -7.75 -3.75 7.29
N ASP A 79 -8.93 -3.50 6.70
CA ASP A 79 -10.18 -4.19 7.02
C ASP A 79 -10.91 -4.52 5.71
N ALA A 80 -10.98 -5.80 5.38
CA ALA A 80 -11.63 -6.26 4.16
C ALA A 80 -13.13 -6.47 4.39
N PRO A 81 -13.96 -6.34 3.35
CA PRO A 81 -15.38 -6.67 3.45
C PRO A 81 -15.59 -8.10 3.97
N GLU A 82 -16.53 -8.26 4.89
CA GLU A 82 -16.90 -9.55 5.46
C GLU A 82 -17.40 -10.51 4.36
N LYS A 83 -17.21 -11.80 4.52
CA LYS A 83 -17.61 -12.82 3.53
C LYS A 83 -19.05 -12.68 3.04
N THR A 84 -19.98 -12.22 3.90
CA THR A 84 -21.40 -12.02 3.58
C THR A 84 -21.73 -10.57 3.20
N GLN A 85 -20.74 -9.71 3.11
CA GLN A 85 -20.86 -8.32 2.71
C GLN A 85 -20.65 -8.22 1.21
N THR A 86 -21.24 -7.20 0.58
CA THR A 86 -20.94 -6.85 -0.83
C THR A 86 -19.43 -6.70 -1.01
N TYR A 87 -18.88 -7.34 -2.02
CA TYR A 87 -17.45 -7.37 -2.34
C TYR A 87 -16.59 -8.26 -1.40
N GLY A 88 -17.21 -9.00 -0.48
CA GLY A 88 -16.46 -9.87 0.44
C GLY A 88 -15.82 -11.08 -0.24
N LEU A 89 -16.54 -11.70 -1.17
CA LEU A 89 -16.01 -12.83 -1.94
C LEU A 89 -14.92 -12.39 -2.90
N GLU A 90 -15.11 -11.29 -3.60
CA GLU A 90 -14.12 -10.72 -4.52
C GLU A 90 -12.83 -10.34 -3.80
N SER A 91 -12.92 -9.76 -2.60
CA SER A 91 -11.77 -9.43 -1.77
C SER A 91 -11.00 -10.70 -1.35
N LYS A 92 -11.72 -11.72 -0.87
CA LYS A 92 -11.12 -13.02 -0.54
C LYS A 92 -10.43 -13.66 -1.75
N GLU A 93 -11.08 -13.69 -2.89
CA GLU A 93 -10.54 -14.31 -4.11
C GLU A 93 -9.33 -13.57 -4.64
N PHE A 94 -9.32 -12.25 -4.55
CA PHE A 94 -8.15 -11.46 -4.94
C PHE A 94 -6.93 -11.84 -4.09
N LEU A 95 -7.07 -11.86 -2.76
CA LEU A 95 -5.99 -12.29 -1.87
C LEU A 95 -5.58 -13.73 -2.17
N LEU A 96 -6.55 -14.65 -2.27
CA LEU A 96 -6.29 -16.06 -2.55
C LEU A 96 -5.52 -16.24 -3.87
N ASN A 97 -5.93 -15.59 -4.95
CA ASN A 97 -5.28 -15.71 -6.26
C ASN A 97 -3.85 -15.14 -6.24
N LYS A 98 -3.60 -14.14 -5.39
CA LYS A 98 -2.26 -13.55 -5.25
C LYS A 98 -1.27 -14.48 -4.54
N ILE A 99 -1.72 -15.19 -3.48
CA ILE A 99 -0.82 -15.93 -2.57
C ILE A 99 -1.05 -17.45 -2.56
N ARG A 100 -1.99 -17.98 -3.36
CA ARG A 100 -2.28 -19.43 -3.43
C ARG A 100 -1.02 -20.21 -3.80
N ASP A 101 -0.79 -21.28 -3.08
CA ASP A 101 0.32 -22.23 -3.30
C ASP A 101 1.73 -21.60 -3.24
N LYS A 102 1.82 -20.38 -2.66
CA LYS A 102 3.08 -19.67 -2.52
C LYS A 102 3.57 -19.69 -1.07
N ASN A 103 4.88 -19.47 -0.93
CA ASN A 103 5.48 -19.12 0.34
C ASN A 103 5.50 -17.60 0.47
N ILE A 104 5.04 -17.09 1.61
CA ILE A 104 5.01 -15.66 1.93
C ILE A 104 5.96 -15.37 3.08
N GLU A 105 6.52 -14.18 3.08
CA GLU A 105 7.25 -13.63 4.20
C GLU A 105 6.28 -12.95 5.15
N VAL A 106 6.51 -13.05 6.47
CA VAL A 106 5.58 -12.55 7.49
C VAL A 106 6.34 -11.74 8.54
N THR A 107 5.96 -10.48 8.70
CA THR A 107 6.36 -9.64 9.82
C THR A 107 5.25 -9.63 10.86
N PHE A 108 5.51 -10.21 12.03
CA PHE A 108 4.56 -10.23 13.15
C PHE A 108 4.63 -8.91 13.91
N ILE A 109 3.46 -8.28 14.12
CA ILE A 109 3.33 -7.00 14.84
C ILE A 109 2.88 -7.25 16.29
N SER A 110 1.77 -7.98 16.47
CA SER A 110 1.16 -8.26 17.77
C SER A 110 0.21 -9.44 17.68
N LYS A 111 -0.46 -9.78 18.79
CA LYS A 111 -1.54 -10.77 18.83
C LYS A 111 -2.83 -10.09 19.23
N ASP A 112 -3.93 -10.42 18.56
CA ASP A 112 -5.24 -9.91 18.94
C ASP A 112 -5.91 -10.76 20.04
N ARG A 113 -7.02 -10.27 20.58
CA ARG A 113 -7.81 -10.94 21.62
C ARG A 113 -8.42 -12.27 21.19
N TYR A 114 -8.41 -12.58 19.90
CA TYR A 114 -8.92 -13.85 19.34
C TYR A 114 -7.80 -14.86 19.06
N GLY A 115 -6.57 -14.53 19.44
CA GLY A 115 -5.38 -15.36 19.24
C GLY A 115 -4.82 -15.35 17.81
N ARG A 116 -5.27 -14.41 16.94
CA ARG A 116 -4.71 -14.24 15.61
C ARG A 116 -3.44 -13.39 15.70
N ASP A 117 -2.45 -13.70 14.89
CA ASP A 117 -1.25 -12.89 14.77
C ASP A 117 -1.49 -11.74 13.79
N ILE A 118 -1.46 -10.52 14.31
CA ILE A 118 -1.52 -9.31 13.49
C ILE A 118 -0.20 -9.17 12.73
N SER A 119 -0.26 -9.13 11.40
CA SER A 119 0.93 -9.27 10.57
C SER A 119 0.90 -8.42 9.31
N VAL A 120 2.07 -8.05 8.83
CA VAL A 120 2.30 -7.62 7.45
C VAL A 120 2.88 -8.80 6.68
N ILE A 121 2.34 -9.07 5.51
CA ILE A 121 2.82 -10.16 4.66
C ILE A 121 3.40 -9.63 3.35
N TYR A 122 4.45 -10.31 2.88
CA TYR A 122 5.12 -9.96 1.64
C TYR A 122 5.19 -11.17 0.71
N LEU A 123 5.11 -10.91 -0.57
CA LEU A 123 5.37 -11.86 -1.63
C LEU A 123 6.30 -11.23 -2.65
N GLU A 124 7.50 -11.81 -2.86
CA GLU A 124 8.47 -11.28 -3.82
C GLU A 124 8.74 -9.77 -3.59
N ASN A 125 8.94 -9.36 -2.34
CA ASN A 125 9.13 -7.98 -1.88
C ASN A 125 7.88 -7.07 -1.99
N GLU A 126 6.75 -7.54 -2.51
CA GLU A 126 5.51 -6.75 -2.55
C GLU A 126 4.76 -6.87 -1.23
N ASN A 127 4.46 -5.73 -0.59
CA ASN A 127 3.59 -5.67 0.59
C ASN A 127 2.14 -5.95 0.18
N ILE A 128 1.63 -7.11 0.57
CA ILE A 128 0.27 -7.57 0.20
C ILE A 128 -0.82 -6.79 0.94
N ASN A 129 -0.56 -6.34 2.17
CA ASN A 129 -1.50 -5.51 2.90
C ASN A 129 -1.76 -4.19 2.14
N GLU A 130 -0.70 -3.53 1.68
CA GLU A 130 -0.79 -2.32 0.86
C GLU A 130 -1.46 -2.58 -0.49
N LEU A 131 -1.14 -3.71 -1.13
CA LEU A 131 -1.74 -4.13 -2.39
C LEU A 131 -3.26 -4.23 -2.27
N MET A 132 -3.77 -4.84 -1.19
CA MET A 132 -5.21 -4.98 -0.95
C MET A 132 -5.93 -3.63 -0.93
N VAL A 133 -5.35 -2.61 -0.30
CA VAL A 133 -5.92 -1.25 -0.27
C VAL A 133 -5.75 -0.55 -1.61
N ARG A 134 -4.56 -0.63 -2.21
CA ARG A 134 -4.22 0.02 -3.49
C ARG A 134 -5.11 -0.44 -4.66
N GLU A 135 -5.50 -1.74 -4.64
CA GLU A 135 -6.37 -2.31 -5.67
C GLU A 135 -7.86 -2.26 -5.29
N GLY A 136 -8.20 -1.71 -4.11
CA GLY A 136 -9.57 -1.50 -3.66
C GLY A 136 -10.26 -2.78 -3.19
N TYR A 137 -9.54 -3.71 -2.58
CA TYR A 137 -10.09 -4.94 -2.00
C TYR A 137 -10.17 -4.88 -0.47
N ALA A 138 -9.57 -3.87 0.16
CA ALA A 138 -9.70 -3.58 1.59
C ALA A 138 -9.73 -2.09 1.86
N TRP A 139 -10.24 -1.72 3.02
CA TRP A 139 -10.23 -0.38 3.58
C TRP A 139 -8.95 -0.17 4.40
N TRP A 140 -8.45 1.05 4.46
CA TRP A 140 -7.52 1.44 5.52
C TRP A 140 -8.25 1.42 6.86
N TYR A 141 -7.78 0.57 7.79
CA TYR A 141 -8.33 0.50 9.13
C TYR A 141 -7.64 1.50 10.06
N LYS A 142 -7.94 2.77 9.84
CA LYS A 142 -7.27 3.91 10.46
C LYS A 142 -7.20 3.83 11.99
N GLU A 143 -8.20 3.24 12.65
CA GLU A 143 -8.21 3.11 14.12
C GLU A 143 -7.03 2.31 14.65
N TYR A 144 -6.56 1.32 13.89
CA TYR A 144 -5.47 0.42 14.28
C TYR A 144 -4.13 0.69 13.57
N ALA A 145 -4.11 1.59 12.60
CA ALA A 145 -2.92 1.95 11.83
C ALA A 145 -2.91 3.46 11.51
N LYS A 146 -3.18 4.28 12.53
CA LYS A 146 -3.36 5.74 12.37
C LYS A 146 -2.12 6.46 11.83
N ASP A 147 -0.93 5.93 12.13
CA ASP A 147 0.35 6.52 11.76
C ASP A 147 0.90 6.02 10.41
N ASP A 148 0.24 5.00 9.81
CA ASP A 148 0.61 4.44 8.51
C ASP A 148 -0.14 5.15 7.37
N PHE A 149 0.18 6.41 7.14
CA PHE A 149 -0.47 7.26 6.14
C PHE A 149 -0.45 6.72 4.72
N ILE A 150 0.47 5.80 4.41
CA ILE A 150 0.58 5.18 3.09
C ILE A 150 -0.71 4.43 2.69
N TYR A 151 -1.37 3.77 3.64
CA TYR A 151 -2.67 3.13 3.39
C TYR A 151 -3.74 4.16 3.00
N GLY A 152 -3.74 5.34 3.65
CA GLY A 152 -4.67 6.43 3.33
C GLY A 152 -4.46 6.98 1.92
N GLU A 153 -3.21 7.13 1.49
CA GLU A 153 -2.88 7.56 0.13
C GLU A 153 -3.30 6.52 -0.92
N TYR A 154 -3.10 5.23 -0.64
CA TYR A 154 -3.53 4.16 -1.54
C TYR A 154 -5.06 4.08 -1.62
N GLU A 155 -5.77 4.15 -0.49
CA GLU A 155 -7.24 4.18 -0.47
C GLU A 155 -7.78 5.37 -1.26
N LYS A 156 -7.25 6.58 -1.06
CA LYS A 156 -7.63 7.77 -1.81
C LYS A 156 -7.50 7.56 -3.31
N LYS A 157 -6.34 7.08 -3.77
CA LYS A 157 -6.09 6.79 -5.19
C LYS A 157 -7.00 5.69 -5.75
N ALA A 158 -7.30 4.64 -4.95
CA ALA A 158 -8.22 3.58 -5.35
C ALA A 158 -9.65 4.11 -5.52
N ARG A 159 -10.12 5.00 -4.63
CA ARG A 159 -11.41 5.69 -4.70
C ARG A 159 -11.51 6.58 -5.94
N GLU A 160 -10.53 7.42 -6.18
CA GLU A 160 -10.47 8.31 -7.36
C GLU A 160 -10.55 7.53 -8.68
N LYS A 161 -9.87 6.37 -8.73
CA LYS A 161 -9.85 5.47 -9.90
C LYS A 161 -11.00 4.48 -9.94
N LYS A 162 -11.93 4.52 -8.98
CA LYS A 162 -13.05 3.57 -8.83
C LYS A 162 -12.61 2.10 -8.88
N LYS A 163 -11.47 1.78 -8.27
CA LYS A 163 -10.94 0.41 -8.24
C LYS A 163 -11.73 -0.47 -7.27
N GLY A 164 -11.87 -1.74 -7.60
CA GLY A 164 -12.41 -2.75 -6.72
C GLY A 164 -13.75 -2.37 -6.11
N LEU A 165 -13.88 -2.42 -4.79
CA LEU A 165 -15.09 -2.07 -4.04
C LEU A 165 -15.55 -0.61 -4.28
N TRP A 166 -14.62 0.30 -4.68
CA TRP A 166 -14.91 1.70 -5.00
C TRP A 166 -15.63 1.90 -6.32
N SER A 167 -15.77 0.86 -7.15
CA SER A 167 -16.61 0.87 -8.35
C SER A 167 -18.11 0.87 -8.02
N LYS A 168 -18.45 0.47 -6.78
CA LYS A 168 -19.83 0.44 -6.30
C LYS A 168 -20.26 1.80 -5.72
N SER A 169 -21.53 2.11 -5.83
CA SER A 169 -22.10 3.27 -5.15
C SER A 169 -22.17 3.00 -3.65
N ASN A 170 -21.64 3.93 -2.84
CA ASN A 170 -21.71 3.92 -1.38
C ASN A 170 -21.27 2.60 -0.71
N PRO A 171 -20.02 2.15 -0.91
CA PRO A 171 -19.53 0.96 -0.25
C PRO A 171 -19.52 1.17 1.27
N VAL A 172 -20.09 0.22 2.02
CA VAL A 172 -20.19 0.26 3.49
C VAL A 172 -18.88 -0.27 4.08
N PRO A 173 -18.25 0.42 5.05
CA PRO A 173 -17.07 -0.10 5.73
C PRO A 173 -17.38 -1.36 6.54
N PRO A 174 -16.43 -2.34 6.63
CA PRO A 174 -16.67 -3.58 7.34
C PRO A 174 -17.03 -3.39 8.82
N TRP A 175 -16.43 -2.42 9.51
CA TRP A 175 -16.76 -2.12 10.92
C TRP A 175 -18.19 -1.61 11.10
N GLU A 176 -18.73 -0.84 10.16
CA GLU A 176 -20.13 -0.42 10.15
C GLU A 176 -21.06 -1.60 9.84
N TYR A 177 -20.68 -2.42 8.86
CA TYR A 177 -21.45 -3.64 8.53
C TYR A 177 -21.58 -4.55 9.75
N ARG A 178 -20.47 -4.79 10.50
CA ARG A 178 -20.48 -5.58 11.74
C ARG A 178 -21.38 -4.95 12.83
N LYS A 179 -21.35 -3.63 13.00
CA LYS A 179 -22.20 -2.90 13.94
C LYS A 179 -23.67 -3.07 13.60
N ASN A 180 -24.04 -2.86 12.34
CA ASN A 180 -25.43 -2.96 11.88
C ASN A 180 -25.99 -4.40 12.00
N LYS A 181 -25.14 -5.41 11.83
CA LYS A 181 -25.54 -6.82 12.01
C LYS A 181 -25.82 -7.20 13.45
N LYS A 182 -25.13 -6.57 14.42
CA LYS A 182 -25.37 -6.79 15.86
C LYS A 182 -26.67 -6.15 16.33
N THR A 183 -27.06 -5.02 15.76
CA THR A 183 -28.29 -4.30 16.13
C THR A 183 -29.57 -4.95 15.58
N LYS A 184 -29.45 -5.86 14.60
CA LYS A 184 -30.58 -6.58 13.99
C LYS A 184 -30.82 -7.97 14.60
N LYS A 185 -30.05 -8.37 15.62
CA LYS A 185 -30.23 -9.59 16.41
C LYS A 185 -30.81 -9.25 17.82
#